data_f02bcaf37ab867f342c10daa1370bff4
#
_entry.id   f02bcaf37ab867f342c10daa1370bff4
#
_cell.length_a   1.000
_cell.length_b   1.000
_cell.length_c   1.000
_cell.angle_alpha   90.00
_cell.angle_beta   90.00
_cell.angle_gamma   90.00
#
_symmetry.space_group_name_H-M   'P 1'
#
loop_
_entity.id
_entity.type
_entity.pdbx_description
1 polymer ?
#
loop_
_entity_poly.entity_id
_entity_poly.type
_entity_poly.pdbx_seq_one_letter_code
_entity_poly.pdbx_strand_id
1 'polypeptide(L)'
;SKTFEIHKPTKKFWIGLAFALAIIGFLTYIVIRLIQVENVVQPPLEYYETGKLSSNYTLENNNLKFELDPETTTFTVLQKNTGKVWYSNPQGAMTDKLALTKEKNNMMSTLLIRYSTINGSDDTYDTYTNSVKRNFYNIEKKGNEITVNYTVGQMDREYIFPLIMYQEDFDKWTEGLSKSQVSAVGRAYHK
;
A
#
# COMPACT_ATOMS: atom_id res chain seq x y z
N SER A 1 -45.93 57.84 20.47
CA SER A 1 -45.71 56.58 19.78
C SER A 1 -44.83 56.81 18.58
N LYS A 2 -43.62 56.22 18.57
CA LYS A 2 -42.72 56.29 17.42
C LYS A 2 -43.14 55.19 16.44
N THR A 3 -43.70 55.57 15.32
CA THR A 3 -43.98 54.67 14.19
C THR A 3 -42.67 54.28 13.53
N PHE A 4 -42.36 52.99 13.52
CA PHE A 4 -41.20 52.43 12.84
C PHE A 4 -41.56 52.22 11.34
N GLU A 5 -41.01 53.05 10.46
CA GLU A 5 -41.17 52.84 9.01
C GLU A 5 -40.20 51.77 8.53
N ILE A 6 -40.71 50.65 8.11
CA ILE A 6 -39.96 49.58 7.50
C ILE A 6 -39.66 49.95 6.03
N HIS A 7 -38.44 50.39 5.77
CA HIS A 7 -37.98 50.68 4.40
C HIS A 7 -37.81 49.37 3.61
N LYS A 8 -38.42 49.29 2.42
CA LYS A 8 -38.22 48.13 1.54
C LYS A 8 -36.77 48.05 1.11
N PRO A 9 -36.14 46.84 1.17
CA PRO A 9 -34.73 46.65 0.81
C PRO A 9 -34.50 47.01 -0.67
N THR A 10 -33.39 47.69 -0.93
CA THR A 10 -32.98 48.14 -2.26
C THR A 10 -32.52 46.96 -3.12
N LYS A 11 -32.55 47.09 -4.48
CA LYS A 11 -31.99 46.08 -5.38
C LYS A 11 -30.53 45.69 -5.06
N LYS A 12 -29.72 46.65 -4.61
CA LYS A 12 -28.32 46.44 -4.19
C LYS A 12 -28.22 45.51 -2.97
N PHE A 13 -29.19 45.61 -2.03
CA PHE A 13 -29.26 44.71 -0.89
C PHE A 13 -29.48 43.26 -1.32
N TRP A 14 -30.42 43.02 -2.24
CA TRP A 14 -30.70 41.67 -2.74
C TRP A 14 -29.53 41.07 -3.53
N ILE A 15 -28.81 41.85 -4.31
CA ILE A 15 -27.59 41.43 -5.00
C ILE A 15 -26.50 41.03 -4.01
N GLY A 16 -26.28 41.89 -2.97
CA GLY A 16 -25.32 41.57 -1.92
C GLY A 16 -25.64 40.31 -1.12
N LEU A 17 -26.94 40.11 -0.80
CA LEU A 17 -27.42 38.91 -0.12
C LEU A 17 -27.21 37.65 -0.97
N ALA A 18 -27.52 37.69 -2.27
CA ALA A 18 -27.31 36.57 -3.18
C ALA A 18 -25.81 36.21 -3.28
N PHE A 19 -24.93 37.20 -3.32
CA PHE A 19 -23.48 36.98 -3.35
C PHE A 19 -22.95 36.37 -2.05
N ALA A 20 -23.45 36.86 -0.89
CA ALA A 20 -23.11 36.27 0.40
C ALA A 20 -23.56 34.79 0.52
N LEU A 21 -24.76 34.48 0.07
CA LEU A 21 -25.26 33.10 0.08
C LEU A 21 -24.46 32.19 -0.87
N ALA A 22 -24.02 32.69 -2.02
CA ALA A 22 -23.16 31.95 -2.94
C ALA A 22 -21.79 31.63 -2.32
N ILE A 23 -21.19 32.60 -1.62
CA ILE A 23 -19.91 32.40 -0.90
C ILE A 23 -20.08 31.36 0.22
N ILE A 24 -21.13 31.45 1.02
CA ILE A 24 -21.41 30.49 2.09
C ILE A 24 -21.61 29.08 1.49
N GLY A 25 -22.37 28.94 0.42
CA GLY A 25 -22.57 27.68 -0.27
C GLY A 25 -21.28 27.09 -0.81
N PHE A 26 -20.39 27.91 -1.36
CA PHE A 26 -19.08 27.47 -1.85
C PHE A 26 -18.16 27.02 -0.71
N LEU A 27 -18.12 27.76 0.39
CA LEU A 27 -17.33 27.39 1.57
C LEU A 27 -17.85 26.10 2.20
N THR A 28 -19.17 25.93 2.31
CA THR A 28 -19.78 24.67 2.81
C THR A 28 -19.44 23.50 1.91
N TYR A 29 -19.46 23.67 0.60
CA TYR A 29 -19.06 22.64 -0.36
C TYR A 29 -17.59 22.24 -0.17
N ILE A 30 -16.68 23.20 0.01
CA ILE A 30 -15.26 22.91 0.28
C ILE A 30 -15.08 22.12 1.58
N VAL A 31 -15.76 22.56 2.66
CA VAL A 31 -15.69 21.85 3.96
C VAL A 31 -16.21 20.42 3.84
N ILE A 32 -17.35 20.20 3.17
CA ILE A 32 -17.88 18.86 2.93
C ILE A 32 -16.88 18.01 2.13
N ARG A 33 -16.23 18.59 1.12
CA ARG A 33 -15.21 17.87 0.33
C ARG A 33 -13.99 17.51 1.17
N LEU A 34 -13.50 18.39 2.01
CA LEU A 34 -12.39 18.12 2.91
C LEU A 34 -12.72 17.03 3.91
N ILE A 35 -13.92 17.07 4.53
CA ILE A 35 -14.39 16.02 5.43
C ILE A 35 -14.55 14.66 4.72
N GLN A 36 -15.01 14.65 3.47
CA GLN A 36 -15.12 13.41 2.69
C GLN A 36 -13.75 12.80 2.35
N VAL A 37 -12.73 13.62 2.16
CA VAL A 37 -11.35 13.13 1.93
C VAL A 37 -10.75 12.55 3.22
N GLU A 38 -11.03 13.14 4.37
CA GLU A 38 -10.56 12.61 5.67
C GLU A 38 -11.26 11.31 6.09
N ASN A 39 -12.50 11.10 5.65
CA ASN A 39 -13.31 9.93 6.00
C ASN A 39 -13.18 8.76 5.00
N VAL A 40 -12.19 8.74 4.13
CA VAL A 40 -11.77 7.50 3.49
C VAL A 40 -11.14 6.63 4.57
N VAL A 41 -11.98 5.97 5.37
CA VAL A 41 -11.55 4.87 6.23
C VAL A 41 -10.96 3.83 5.28
N GLN A 42 -9.64 3.78 5.20
CA GLN A 42 -8.99 2.68 4.53
C GLN A 42 -9.45 1.41 5.27
N PRO A 43 -10.00 0.42 4.57
CA PRO A 43 -10.31 -0.84 5.22
C PRO A 43 -9.05 -1.32 5.93
N PRO A 44 -9.16 -1.90 7.12
CA PRO A 44 -8.01 -2.45 7.83
C PRO A 44 -7.27 -3.35 6.84
N LEU A 45 -5.98 -3.10 6.65
CA LEU A 45 -5.14 -3.91 5.78
C LEU A 45 -5.21 -5.34 6.33
N GLU A 46 -5.88 -6.23 5.60
CA GLU A 46 -5.88 -7.64 5.95
C GLU A 46 -4.45 -8.15 5.83
N TYR A 47 -3.85 -8.41 6.97
CA TYR A 47 -2.61 -9.16 7.04
C TYR A 47 -2.97 -10.61 6.72
N TYR A 48 -2.68 -11.02 5.50
CA TYR A 48 -2.71 -12.45 5.19
C TYR A 48 -1.52 -13.09 5.92
N GLU A 49 -1.82 -13.78 7.05
CA GLU A 49 -0.87 -14.77 7.50
C GLU A 49 -0.63 -15.69 6.30
N THR A 50 0.60 -15.73 5.81
CA THR A 50 1.00 -16.74 4.86
C THR A 50 0.89 -18.08 5.59
N GLY A 51 -0.33 -18.59 5.66
CA GLY A 51 -0.58 -19.98 6.04
C GLY A 51 0.35 -20.80 5.19
N LYS A 52 0.93 -21.87 5.72
CA LYS A 52 1.91 -22.74 5.04
C LYS A 52 1.65 -22.77 3.54
N LEU A 53 2.43 -21.98 2.80
CA LEU A 53 2.34 -21.92 1.34
C LEU A 53 2.45 -23.36 0.85
N SER A 54 1.49 -23.81 0.07
CA SER A 54 1.55 -25.12 -0.55
C SER A 54 2.82 -25.16 -1.40
N SER A 55 3.56 -26.24 -1.35
CA SER A 55 4.75 -26.40 -2.18
C SER A 55 4.44 -26.63 -3.66
N ASN A 56 3.16 -26.69 -4.06
CA ASN A 56 2.78 -27.12 -5.41
C ASN A 56 1.70 -26.23 -6.02
N TYR A 57 2.14 -25.09 -6.59
CA TYR A 57 1.30 -24.25 -7.44
C TYR A 57 1.59 -24.54 -8.92
N THR A 58 1.29 -25.75 -9.35
CA THR A 58 1.49 -26.21 -10.73
C THR A 58 0.15 -26.42 -11.42
N LEU A 59 0.03 -25.94 -12.66
CA LEU A 59 -1.06 -26.26 -13.59
C LEU A 59 -0.47 -26.94 -14.82
N GLU A 60 -1.12 -27.95 -15.31
CA GLU A 60 -0.57 -28.77 -16.38
C GLU A 60 -1.67 -29.28 -17.30
N ASN A 61 -1.38 -29.27 -18.61
CA ASN A 61 -2.17 -29.93 -19.63
C ASN A 61 -1.25 -30.70 -20.58
N ASN A 62 -1.77 -31.22 -21.67
CA ASN A 62 -0.99 -32.05 -22.62
C ASN A 62 0.19 -31.27 -23.25
N ASN A 63 0.11 -29.94 -23.39
CA ASN A 63 1.05 -29.13 -24.13
C ASN A 63 1.91 -28.25 -23.26
N LEU A 64 1.38 -27.78 -22.13
CA LEU A 64 2.00 -26.78 -21.27
C LEU A 64 2.03 -27.24 -19.81
N LYS A 65 3.08 -26.83 -19.11
CA LYS A 65 3.20 -26.90 -17.67
C LYS A 65 3.52 -25.51 -17.13
N PHE A 66 2.67 -24.99 -16.26
CA PHE A 66 2.85 -23.75 -15.54
C PHE A 66 3.29 -24.06 -14.11
N GLU A 67 4.30 -23.39 -13.60
CA GLU A 67 4.78 -23.50 -12.23
C GLU A 67 4.97 -22.11 -11.64
N LEU A 68 4.33 -21.85 -10.50
CA LEU A 68 4.49 -20.61 -9.74
C LEU A 68 5.37 -20.88 -8.53
N ASP A 69 6.38 -20.05 -8.35
CA ASP A 69 7.20 -20.01 -7.15
C ASP A 69 6.45 -19.21 -6.05
N PRO A 70 6.04 -19.86 -4.96
CA PRO A 70 5.29 -19.19 -3.90
C PRO A 70 6.10 -18.14 -3.13
N GLU A 71 7.44 -18.25 -3.09
CA GLU A 71 8.29 -17.33 -2.32
C GLU A 71 8.54 -15.98 -3.03
N THR A 72 8.48 -16.00 -4.36
CA THR A 72 8.74 -14.82 -5.18
C THR A 72 7.53 -14.37 -5.99
N THR A 73 6.51 -15.24 -6.10
CA THR A 73 5.35 -15.10 -7.00
C THR A 73 5.71 -15.03 -8.49
N THR A 74 6.94 -15.34 -8.85
CA THR A 74 7.36 -15.49 -10.24
C THR A 74 6.90 -16.86 -10.77
N PHE A 75 6.79 -16.99 -12.09
CA PHE A 75 6.34 -18.25 -12.68
C PHE A 75 7.12 -18.61 -13.94
N THR A 76 7.02 -19.87 -14.28
CA THR A 76 7.57 -20.42 -15.52
C THR A 76 6.47 -21.14 -16.30
N VAL A 77 6.61 -21.16 -17.62
CA VAL A 77 5.76 -21.90 -18.53
C VAL A 77 6.65 -22.78 -19.42
N LEU A 78 6.53 -24.09 -19.26
CA LEU A 78 7.21 -25.08 -20.09
C LEU A 78 6.29 -25.50 -21.24
N GLN A 79 6.76 -25.41 -22.46
CA GLN A 79 6.14 -26.03 -23.63
C GLN A 79 6.69 -27.45 -23.77
N LYS A 80 5.87 -28.45 -23.49
CA LYS A 80 6.30 -29.87 -23.36
C LYS A 80 6.85 -30.49 -24.65
N ASN A 81 6.27 -30.13 -25.79
CA ASN A 81 6.66 -30.69 -27.09
C ASN A 81 8.01 -30.19 -27.61
N THR A 82 8.43 -28.99 -27.17
CA THR A 82 9.71 -28.38 -27.60
C THR A 82 10.74 -28.32 -26.49
N GLY A 83 10.33 -28.52 -25.23
CA GLY A 83 11.19 -28.30 -24.06
C GLY A 83 11.49 -26.81 -23.78
N LYS A 84 10.86 -25.87 -24.50
CA LYS A 84 11.09 -24.44 -24.34
C LYS A 84 10.43 -23.93 -23.05
N VAL A 85 11.20 -23.18 -22.25
CA VAL A 85 10.72 -22.56 -21.02
C VAL A 85 10.67 -21.05 -21.18
N TRP A 86 9.56 -20.46 -20.80
CA TRP A 86 9.41 -19.01 -20.62
C TRP A 86 9.39 -18.68 -19.13
N TYR A 87 10.04 -17.59 -18.78
CA TYR A 87 10.12 -17.07 -17.43
C TYR A 87 9.34 -15.76 -17.36
N SER A 88 8.56 -15.58 -16.29
CA SER A 88 7.83 -14.32 -16.05
C SER A 88 8.79 -13.15 -15.83
N ASN A 89 9.95 -13.42 -15.24
CA ASN A 89 10.93 -12.43 -14.81
C ASN A 89 12.33 -12.80 -15.35
N PRO A 90 13.23 -11.82 -15.50
CA PRO A 90 14.60 -12.06 -15.94
C PRO A 90 15.33 -13.03 -15.01
N GLN A 91 16.01 -14.02 -15.60
CA GLN A 91 16.86 -14.94 -14.86
C GLN A 91 18.08 -14.21 -14.30
N GLY A 92 18.43 -14.47 -13.04
CA GLY A 92 19.61 -13.87 -12.41
C GLY A 92 19.47 -12.39 -12.03
N ALA A 93 18.25 -11.83 -12.01
CA ALA A 93 18.00 -10.43 -11.66
C ALA A 93 18.70 -9.99 -10.37
N MET A 94 18.65 -10.82 -9.32
CA MET A 94 19.29 -10.51 -8.02
C MET A 94 20.81 -10.55 -8.05
N THR A 95 21.40 -11.28 -8.98
CA THR A 95 22.86 -11.45 -9.11
C THR A 95 23.49 -10.49 -10.14
N ASP A 96 22.68 -9.69 -10.83
CA ASP A 96 23.16 -8.67 -11.75
C ASP A 96 24.09 -7.68 -11.02
N LYS A 97 25.31 -7.48 -11.55
CA LYS A 97 26.32 -6.64 -10.91
C LYS A 97 26.17 -5.15 -11.26
N LEU A 98 25.41 -4.83 -12.30
CA LEU A 98 25.24 -3.47 -12.81
C LEU A 98 23.97 -2.82 -12.31
N ALA A 99 22.91 -3.60 -12.13
CA ALA A 99 21.61 -3.11 -11.69
C ALA A 99 21.65 -2.66 -10.21
N LEU A 100 21.06 -1.50 -9.94
CA LEU A 100 20.85 -1.00 -8.59
C LEU A 100 19.80 -1.86 -7.86
N THR A 101 19.76 -1.77 -6.53
CA THR A 101 18.82 -2.54 -5.71
C THR A 101 17.35 -2.33 -6.12
N LYS A 102 16.95 -1.08 -6.43
CA LYS A 102 15.59 -0.77 -6.89
C LYS A 102 15.27 -1.48 -8.21
N GLU A 103 16.22 -1.48 -9.14
CA GLU A 103 16.07 -2.13 -10.45
C GLU A 103 15.99 -3.65 -10.32
N LYS A 104 16.81 -4.25 -9.44
CA LYS A 104 16.73 -5.68 -9.12
C LYS A 104 15.38 -6.06 -8.55
N ASN A 105 14.86 -5.28 -7.61
CA ASN A 105 13.54 -5.50 -7.03
C ASN A 105 12.43 -5.38 -8.09
N ASN A 106 12.52 -4.39 -8.98
CA ASN A 106 11.59 -4.24 -10.10
C ASN A 106 11.64 -5.45 -11.04
N MET A 107 12.83 -5.95 -11.35
CA MET A 107 12.99 -7.15 -12.19
C MET A 107 12.45 -8.42 -11.52
N MET A 108 12.45 -8.50 -10.19
CA MET A 108 11.87 -9.61 -9.45
C MET A 108 10.35 -9.49 -9.26
N SER A 109 9.78 -8.33 -9.52
CA SER A 109 8.36 -8.08 -9.31
C SER A 109 7.52 -8.62 -10.46
N THR A 110 6.45 -9.34 -10.13
CA THR A 110 5.47 -9.82 -11.11
C THR A 110 4.55 -8.70 -11.59
N LEU A 111 4.33 -7.69 -10.73
CA LEU A 111 3.53 -6.53 -11.02
C LEU A 111 4.26 -5.25 -10.60
N LEU A 112 4.26 -4.25 -11.48
CA LEU A 112 4.74 -2.90 -11.22
C LEU A 112 3.60 -1.91 -11.44
N ILE A 113 3.27 -1.11 -10.43
CA ILE A 113 2.23 -0.09 -10.50
C ILE A 113 2.92 1.27 -10.44
N ARG A 114 2.78 2.06 -11.51
CA ARG A 114 3.22 3.46 -11.52
C ARG A 114 2.08 4.36 -11.09
N TYR A 115 2.35 5.29 -10.22
CA TYR A 115 1.37 6.24 -9.71
C TYR A 115 2.02 7.59 -9.47
N SER A 116 1.20 8.65 -9.54
CA SER A 116 1.62 10.00 -9.18
C SER A 116 1.21 10.29 -7.74
N THR A 117 2.14 10.79 -6.96
CA THR A 117 1.88 11.21 -5.58
C THR A 117 1.13 12.53 -5.54
N ILE A 118 0.54 12.87 -4.40
CA ILE A 118 -0.16 14.14 -4.20
C ILE A 118 0.73 15.37 -4.43
N ASN A 119 2.05 15.19 -4.30
CA ASN A 119 3.04 16.24 -4.54
C ASN A 119 3.46 16.34 -6.03
N GLY A 120 2.82 15.56 -6.92
CA GLY A 120 3.10 15.55 -8.35
C GLY A 120 4.37 14.80 -8.75
N SER A 121 5.01 14.07 -7.85
CA SER A 121 6.12 13.18 -8.19
C SER A 121 5.60 11.80 -8.59
N ASP A 122 6.25 11.18 -9.59
CA ASP A 122 5.94 9.80 -9.96
C ASP A 122 6.73 8.81 -9.11
N ASP A 123 6.06 7.74 -8.71
CA ASP A 123 6.69 6.63 -8.01
C ASP A 123 6.20 5.28 -8.56
N THR A 124 6.87 4.21 -8.16
CA THR A 124 6.56 2.86 -8.60
C THR A 124 6.45 1.94 -7.40
N TYR A 125 5.27 1.34 -7.26
CA TYR A 125 5.05 0.24 -6.33
C TYR A 125 5.49 -1.06 -7.01
N ASP A 126 6.50 -1.72 -6.46
CA ASP A 126 6.94 -3.04 -6.87
C ASP A 126 6.40 -4.10 -5.91
N THR A 127 5.83 -5.18 -6.45
CA THR A 127 5.21 -6.23 -5.63
C THR A 127 6.23 -7.06 -4.86
N TYR A 128 7.45 -7.19 -5.37
CA TYR A 128 8.48 -7.97 -4.68
C TYR A 128 8.86 -7.36 -3.33
N THR A 129 9.16 -6.06 -3.29
CA THR A 129 9.53 -5.36 -2.04
C THR A 129 8.32 -5.11 -1.15
N ASN A 130 7.23 -4.65 -1.75
CA ASN A 130 6.11 -4.10 -1.00
C ASN A 130 5.06 -5.13 -0.61
N SER A 131 4.96 -6.24 -1.35
CA SER A 131 4.03 -7.31 -1.02
C SER A 131 4.74 -8.60 -0.61
N VAL A 132 5.61 -9.15 -1.45
CA VAL A 132 6.21 -10.47 -1.23
C VAL A 132 7.13 -10.48 -0.01
N LYS A 133 8.12 -9.58 0.06
CA LYS A 133 9.04 -9.50 1.21
C LYS A 133 8.36 -9.16 2.54
N ARG A 134 7.16 -8.59 2.47
CA ARG A 134 6.39 -8.16 3.65
C ARG A 134 5.26 -9.13 4.01
N ASN A 135 5.11 -10.23 3.27
CA ASN A 135 4.02 -11.20 3.42
C ASN A 135 2.62 -10.59 3.25
N PHE A 136 2.48 -9.61 2.33
CA PHE A 136 1.20 -8.98 2.01
C PHE A 136 0.64 -9.50 0.69
N TYR A 137 0.62 -10.80 0.55
CA TYR A 137 0.03 -11.51 -0.58
C TYR A 137 -0.53 -12.86 -0.14
N ASN A 138 -1.44 -13.38 -0.93
CA ASN A 138 -2.02 -14.70 -0.75
C ASN A 138 -2.08 -15.42 -2.10
N ILE A 139 -1.87 -16.73 -2.09
CA ILE A 139 -1.95 -17.57 -3.27
C ILE A 139 -3.02 -18.63 -3.06
N GLU A 140 -4.00 -18.65 -3.95
CA GLU A 140 -5.07 -19.65 -3.96
C GLU A 140 -4.99 -20.48 -5.23
N LYS A 141 -5.16 -21.81 -5.08
CA LYS A 141 -5.31 -22.73 -6.20
C LYS A 141 -6.67 -23.39 -6.13
N LYS A 142 -7.50 -23.15 -7.16
CA LYS A 142 -8.83 -23.74 -7.30
C LYS A 142 -8.97 -24.42 -8.67
N GLY A 143 -8.92 -25.73 -8.70
CA GLY A 143 -8.98 -26.49 -9.97
C GLY A 143 -7.84 -26.12 -10.92
N ASN A 144 -8.16 -25.55 -12.06
CA ASN A 144 -7.21 -25.12 -13.11
C ASN A 144 -6.85 -23.63 -13.03
N GLU A 145 -7.03 -23.01 -11.89
CA GLU A 145 -6.75 -21.59 -11.66
C GLU A 145 -5.81 -21.42 -10.47
N ILE A 146 -4.84 -20.52 -10.62
CA ILE A 146 -4.00 -20.03 -9.53
C ILE A 146 -4.17 -18.51 -9.50
N THR A 147 -4.62 -18.02 -8.36
CA THR A 147 -4.84 -16.60 -8.11
C THR A 147 -3.82 -16.08 -7.10
N VAL A 148 -3.10 -15.01 -7.44
CA VAL A 148 -2.22 -14.31 -6.52
C VAL A 148 -2.86 -12.96 -6.18
N ASN A 149 -3.23 -12.79 -4.92
CA ASN A 149 -3.82 -11.56 -4.40
C ASN A 149 -2.73 -10.75 -3.71
N TYR A 150 -2.48 -9.54 -4.17
CA TYR A 150 -1.57 -8.61 -3.52
C TYR A 150 -2.37 -7.54 -2.77
N THR A 151 -2.03 -7.29 -1.52
CA THR A 151 -2.53 -6.11 -0.82
C THR A 151 -1.64 -4.92 -1.18
N VAL A 152 -2.24 -3.93 -1.86
CA VAL A 152 -1.55 -2.73 -2.32
C VAL A 152 -1.96 -1.55 -1.44
N GLY A 153 -0.98 -0.84 -0.89
CA GLY A 153 -1.21 0.35 -0.09
C GLY A 153 0.07 0.81 0.58
N GLN A 154 0.03 2.02 1.12
CA GLN A 154 1.12 2.50 1.96
C GLN A 154 0.98 1.82 3.33
N MET A 155 1.80 0.81 3.54
CA MET A 155 1.87 0.07 4.79
C MET A 155 2.99 0.64 5.67
N ASP A 156 3.06 1.92 5.79
CA ASP A 156 3.80 2.52 6.86
C ASP A 156 3.04 2.14 8.14
N ARG A 157 3.47 1.06 8.77
CA ARG A 157 3.23 0.94 10.19
C ARG A 157 3.93 2.15 10.79
N GLU A 158 3.16 3.20 11.04
CA GLU A 158 3.60 4.21 11.98
C GLU A 158 3.75 3.48 13.31
N TYR A 159 4.98 3.04 13.59
CA TYR A 159 5.33 2.67 14.94
C TYR A 159 5.32 3.96 15.72
N ILE A 160 4.19 4.26 16.35
CA ILE A 160 4.11 5.34 17.32
C ILE A 160 4.93 4.85 18.51
N PHE A 161 6.21 5.18 18.49
CA PHE A 161 7.05 4.97 19.64
C PHE A 161 6.65 6.04 20.66
N PRO A 162 6.24 5.67 21.87
CA PRO A 162 5.98 6.65 22.92
C PRO A 162 7.26 7.45 23.17
N LEU A 163 7.14 8.76 23.33
CA LEU A 163 8.27 9.65 23.67
C LEU A 163 8.91 9.27 25.01
N ILE A 164 8.13 8.68 25.90
CA ILE A 164 8.53 8.21 27.23
C ILE A 164 7.98 6.79 27.38
N MET A 165 8.83 5.88 27.79
CA MET A 165 8.49 4.48 28.05
C MET A 165 8.99 4.06 29.41
N TYR A 166 8.18 3.35 30.18
CA TYR A 166 8.63 2.72 31.43
C TYR A 166 9.57 1.56 31.12
N GLN A 167 10.51 1.30 32.03
CA GLN A 167 11.51 0.23 31.83
C GLN A 167 10.85 -1.15 31.64
N GLU A 168 9.79 -1.43 32.38
CA GLU A 168 9.01 -2.68 32.28
C GLU A 168 8.42 -2.89 30.89
N ASP A 169 7.89 -1.83 30.26
CA ASP A 169 7.34 -1.88 28.91
C ASP A 169 8.47 -2.03 27.88
N PHE A 170 9.61 -1.35 28.10
CA PHE A 170 10.78 -1.49 27.26
C PHE A 170 11.30 -2.92 27.24
N ASP A 171 11.44 -3.54 28.42
CA ASP A 171 11.92 -4.92 28.56
C ASP A 171 10.97 -5.90 27.86
N LYS A 172 9.66 -5.72 28.02
CA LYS A 172 8.64 -6.52 27.34
C LYS A 172 8.66 -6.36 25.83
N TRP A 173 8.85 -5.14 25.33
CA TRP A 173 8.90 -4.86 23.89
C TRP A 173 10.18 -5.35 23.22
N THR A 174 11.25 -5.47 23.98
CA THR A 174 12.54 -5.94 23.49
C THR A 174 12.76 -7.43 23.75
N GLU A 175 11.77 -8.11 24.33
CA GLU A 175 11.80 -9.56 24.53
C GLU A 175 11.99 -10.28 23.20
N GLY A 176 12.99 -11.15 23.10
CA GLY A 176 13.35 -11.87 21.87
C GLY A 176 14.27 -11.12 20.90
N LEU A 177 14.62 -9.87 21.17
CA LEU A 177 15.62 -9.14 20.37
C LEU A 177 17.05 -9.50 20.81
N SER A 178 18.00 -9.43 19.87
CA SER A 178 19.42 -9.57 20.19
C SER A 178 19.92 -8.37 20.99
N LYS A 179 21.01 -8.56 21.79
CA LYS A 179 21.60 -7.49 22.59
C LYS A 179 21.96 -6.24 21.78
N SER A 180 22.38 -6.40 20.54
CA SER A 180 22.70 -5.27 19.65
C SER A 180 21.45 -4.48 19.24
N GLN A 181 20.33 -5.16 18.98
CA GLN A 181 19.05 -4.55 18.67
C GLN A 181 18.46 -3.82 19.88
N VAL A 182 18.48 -4.47 21.07
CA VAL A 182 18.07 -3.83 22.33
C VAL A 182 18.87 -2.55 22.60
N SER A 183 20.19 -2.60 22.42
CA SER A 183 21.07 -1.42 22.58
C SER A 183 20.76 -0.32 21.56
N ALA A 184 20.41 -0.69 20.31
CA ALA A 184 20.04 0.28 19.29
C ALA A 184 18.74 1.01 19.63
N VAL A 185 17.72 0.28 20.10
CA VAL A 185 16.43 0.84 20.55
C VAL A 185 16.64 1.66 21.83
N GLY A 186 17.41 1.15 22.80
CA GLY A 186 17.68 1.83 24.06
C GLY A 186 18.34 3.20 23.89
N ARG A 187 19.20 3.37 22.90
CA ARG A 187 19.82 4.68 22.61
C ARG A 187 18.81 5.77 22.23
N ALA A 188 17.64 5.42 21.75
CA ALA A 188 16.57 6.37 21.44
C ALA A 188 15.88 6.89 22.72
N TYR A 189 15.93 6.14 23.82
CA TYR A 189 15.24 6.46 25.07
C TYR A 189 16.17 6.91 26.20
N HIS A 190 17.46 6.67 26.09
CA HIS A 190 18.45 7.14 27.07
C HIS A 190 19.02 8.49 26.65
N LYS A 191 18.49 9.53 27.24
CA LYS A 191 19.15 10.85 27.38
C LYS A 191 19.09 11.31 28.81
#